data_088d7521d08d9d9de1454a67de059bb1
#
_entry.id   088d7521d08d9d9de1454a67de059bb1
#
_cell.length_a   1.000
_cell.length_b   1.000
_cell.length_c   1.000
_cell.angle_alpha   90.00
_cell.angle_beta   90.00
_cell.angle_gamma   90.00
#
_symmetry.space_group_name_H-M   'P 1'
#
loop_
_entity.id
_entity.type
_entity.pdbx_description
1 polymer ?
#
loop_
_entity_poly.entity_id
_entity_poly.type
_entity_poly.pdbx_seq_one_letter_code
_entity_poly.pdbx_strand_id
1 'polypeptide(L)'
;GEGPVKVRQAEPKLAICDAFLQAAQDDGFPILADMNTDAIEGFGFYDINSGEGVRMSSAKSYLNPLSSRSNLQIYTNAYALKVNIEDGRASAVDYLCDGQIETIHIDGEIIISAGAIKSPHLLLLSGVGPENELKKHNIPVKVVSPKVGKTLQNHVCYRPQYLCSAPVSASKHLKPWNAVKAGFEYLFNGNTELKTALVIATLSINGDQ
;
A
#
# COMPACT_ATOMS: atom_id res chain seq x y z
N GLY A 1 -0.80 -4.43 -19.45
CA GLY A 1 0.54 -3.84 -19.57
C GLY A 1 1.62 -4.89 -19.35
N GLU A 2 2.80 -4.68 -19.92
CA GLU A 2 3.93 -5.63 -19.84
C GLU A 2 4.92 -5.28 -18.72
N GLY A 3 4.49 -4.49 -17.76
CA GLY A 3 5.33 -4.07 -16.64
C GLY A 3 5.66 -5.20 -15.66
N PRO A 4 6.65 -4.99 -14.75
CA PRO A 4 7.08 -6.01 -13.80
C PRO A 4 6.03 -6.32 -12.73
N VAL A 5 5.09 -5.41 -12.48
CA VAL A 5 3.96 -5.66 -11.58
C VAL A 5 2.84 -6.31 -12.37
N LYS A 6 2.55 -7.56 -12.07
CA LYS A 6 1.38 -8.24 -12.67
C LYS A 6 0.11 -7.75 -11.98
N VAL A 7 -0.84 -7.33 -12.79
CA VAL A 7 -2.16 -6.86 -12.36
C VAL A 7 -3.20 -7.75 -13.00
N ARG A 8 -4.23 -8.12 -12.24
CA ARG A 8 -5.40 -8.83 -12.74
C ARG A 8 -6.65 -8.32 -12.06
N GLN A 9 -7.78 -8.47 -12.71
CA GLN A 9 -9.05 -8.16 -12.08
C GLN A 9 -9.33 -9.13 -10.91
N ALA A 10 -9.91 -8.63 -9.84
CA ALA A 10 -10.39 -9.45 -8.76
C ALA A 10 -11.62 -10.25 -9.23
N GLU A 11 -11.61 -11.56 -9.01
CA GLU A 11 -12.72 -12.46 -9.32
C GLU A 11 -13.17 -13.16 -8.03
N PRO A 12 -13.86 -12.45 -7.13
CA PRO A 12 -14.35 -13.08 -5.90
C PRO A 12 -15.45 -14.07 -6.22
N LYS A 13 -15.27 -15.32 -5.80
CA LYS A 13 -16.27 -16.40 -5.98
C LYS A 13 -17.29 -16.41 -4.82
N LEU A 14 -17.81 -15.24 -4.48
CA LEU A 14 -18.80 -15.10 -3.41
C LEU A 14 -20.14 -14.66 -4.01
N ALA A 15 -21.19 -15.42 -3.76
CA ALA A 15 -22.53 -15.13 -4.27
C ALA A 15 -23.05 -13.73 -3.88
N ILE A 16 -22.59 -13.16 -2.76
CA ILE A 16 -22.95 -11.81 -2.37
C ILE A 16 -22.39 -10.75 -3.30
N CYS A 17 -21.25 -11.02 -3.96
CA CYS A 17 -20.66 -10.09 -4.91
C CYS A 17 -21.49 -9.96 -6.17
N ASP A 18 -21.92 -11.11 -6.71
CA ASP A 18 -22.79 -11.18 -7.86
C ASP A 18 -24.16 -10.53 -7.58
N ALA A 19 -24.72 -10.84 -6.41
CA ALA A 19 -25.98 -10.25 -5.96
C ALA A 19 -25.88 -8.72 -5.78
N PHE A 20 -24.74 -8.22 -5.30
CA PHE A 20 -24.51 -6.79 -5.14
C PHE A 20 -24.43 -6.08 -6.52
N LEU A 21 -23.69 -6.64 -7.47
CA LEU A 21 -23.61 -6.07 -8.80
C LEU A 21 -24.96 -6.13 -9.54
N GLN A 22 -25.72 -7.23 -9.36
CA GLN A 22 -27.06 -7.34 -9.92
C GLN A 22 -28.00 -6.29 -9.36
N ALA A 23 -28.00 -6.08 -8.04
CA ALA A 23 -28.80 -5.04 -7.41
C ALA A 23 -28.44 -3.63 -7.90
N ALA A 24 -27.15 -3.34 -8.09
CA ALA A 24 -26.71 -2.07 -8.68
C ALA A 24 -27.21 -1.89 -10.12
N GLN A 25 -27.19 -2.95 -10.91
CA GLN A 25 -27.72 -2.94 -12.27
C GLN A 25 -29.23 -2.74 -12.30
N ASP A 26 -29.97 -3.40 -11.40
CA ASP A 26 -31.41 -3.26 -11.28
C ASP A 26 -31.82 -1.85 -10.87
N ASP A 27 -31.00 -1.17 -10.07
CA ASP A 27 -31.15 0.25 -9.68
C ASP A 27 -30.68 1.24 -10.79
N GLY A 28 -30.25 0.74 -11.95
CA GLY A 28 -29.89 1.55 -13.11
C GLY A 28 -28.44 2.05 -13.15
N PHE A 29 -27.58 1.57 -12.24
CA PHE A 29 -26.16 1.90 -12.31
C PHE A 29 -25.42 1.09 -13.37
N PRO A 30 -24.45 1.67 -14.09
CA PRO A 30 -23.64 0.95 -15.04
C PRO A 30 -22.71 -0.04 -14.33
N ILE A 31 -22.60 -1.23 -14.91
CA ILE A 31 -21.60 -2.22 -14.50
C ILE A 31 -20.39 -2.11 -15.42
N LEU A 32 -19.24 -1.82 -14.81
CA LEU A 32 -17.99 -1.58 -15.52
C LEU A 32 -17.15 -2.85 -15.56
N ALA A 33 -16.72 -3.25 -16.74
CA ALA A 33 -15.80 -4.36 -16.91
C ALA A 33 -14.38 -4.02 -16.41
N ASP A 34 -14.01 -2.75 -16.50
CA ASP A 34 -12.74 -2.20 -16.01
C ASP A 34 -13.01 -0.87 -15.30
N MET A 35 -12.60 -0.77 -14.04
CA MET A 35 -12.77 0.43 -13.22
C MET A 35 -11.69 1.50 -13.48
N ASN A 36 -10.66 1.19 -14.27
CA ASN A 36 -9.55 2.08 -14.60
C ASN A 36 -9.70 2.69 -16.01
N THR A 37 -10.91 2.92 -16.43
CA THR A 37 -11.25 3.57 -17.70
C THR A 37 -11.67 5.03 -17.49
N ASP A 38 -12.02 5.70 -18.59
CA ASP A 38 -12.58 7.07 -18.56
C ASP A 38 -14.03 7.10 -18.02
N ALA A 39 -14.64 5.96 -17.71
CA ALA A 39 -15.95 5.88 -17.08
C ALA A 39 -15.84 6.32 -15.60
N ILE A 40 -16.52 7.40 -15.26
CA ILE A 40 -16.40 8.05 -13.95
C ILE A 40 -17.35 7.43 -12.93
N GLU A 41 -18.48 6.88 -13.38
CA GLU A 41 -19.51 6.30 -12.51
C GLU A 41 -19.79 4.85 -12.87
N GLY A 42 -19.94 4.00 -11.86
CA GLY A 42 -20.34 2.63 -12.02
C GLY A 42 -19.82 1.70 -10.95
N PHE A 43 -20.27 0.46 -11.06
CA PHE A 43 -19.86 -0.63 -10.18
C PHE A 43 -19.03 -1.64 -10.97
N GLY A 44 -18.01 -2.18 -10.35
CA GLY A 44 -17.15 -3.20 -10.94
C GLY A 44 -16.21 -3.83 -9.94
N PHE A 45 -15.45 -4.80 -10.40
CA PHE A 45 -14.39 -5.40 -9.60
C PHE A 45 -13.09 -4.63 -9.74
N TYR A 46 -12.39 -4.44 -8.63
CA TYR A 46 -11.07 -3.83 -8.63
C TYR A 46 -10.02 -4.71 -9.27
N ASP A 47 -9.05 -4.06 -9.85
CA ASP A 47 -7.78 -4.68 -10.17
C ASP A 47 -6.91 -4.86 -8.92
N ILE A 48 -6.20 -5.97 -8.89
CA ILE A 48 -5.29 -6.33 -7.80
C ILE A 48 -3.90 -6.65 -8.33
N ASN A 49 -2.87 -6.22 -7.62
CA ASN A 49 -1.49 -6.56 -7.94
C ASN A 49 -1.22 -8.01 -7.52
N SER A 50 -1.60 -8.93 -8.37
CA SER A 50 -1.43 -10.35 -8.15
C SER A 50 -1.06 -11.05 -9.44
N GLY A 51 -0.04 -11.91 -9.40
CA GLY A 51 0.36 -12.80 -10.47
C GLY A 51 0.53 -14.21 -9.93
N GLU A 52 0.05 -15.22 -10.66
CA GLU A 52 0.17 -16.64 -10.28
C GLU A 52 -0.30 -16.93 -8.85
N GLY A 53 -1.34 -16.24 -8.41
CA GLY A 53 -1.90 -16.38 -7.07
C GLY A 53 -1.06 -15.79 -5.94
N VAL A 54 -0.03 -15.02 -6.24
CA VAL A 54 0.84 -14.38 -5.26
C VAL A 54 0.76 -12.86 -5.41
N ARG A 55 0.76 -12.15 -4.26
CA ARG A 55 0.78 -10.70 -4.25
C ARG A 55 2.09 -10.18 -4.86
N MET A 56 1.97 -9.29 -5.83
CA MET A 56 3.09 -8.61 -6.47
C MET A 56 3.45 -7.35 -5.69
N SER A 57 4.26 -7.52 -4.64
CA SER A 57 4.82 -6.38 -3.89
C SER A 57 5.96 -5.74 -4.68
N SER A 58 6.32 -4.48 -4.33
CA SER A 58 7.47 -3.80 -4.93
C SER A 58 8.77 -4.61 -4.78
N ALA A 59 8.98 -5.24 -3.63
CA ALA A 59 10.13 -6.12 -3.44
C ALA A 59 10.12 -7.29 -4.44
N LYS A 60 8.98 -7.99 -4.57
CA LYS A 60 8.87 -9.13 -5.49
C LYS A 60 9.00 -8.71 -6.96
N SER A 61 8.44 -7.56 -7.32
CA SER A 61 8.38 -7.11 -8.72
C SER A 61 9.66 -6.44 -9.19
N TYR A 62 10.34 -5.71 -8.30
CA TYR A 62 11.50 -4.88 -8.68
C TYR A 62 12.80 -5.31 -8.01
N LEU A 63 12.81 -5.67 -6.72
CA LEU A 63 14.07 -5.97 -6.02
C LEU A 63 14.54 -7.41 -6.25
N ASN A 64 13.66 -8.40 -6.09
CA ASN A 64 14.05 -9.80 -6.20
C ASN A 64 14.67 -10.15 -7.57
N PRO A 65 14.13 -9.67 -8.72
CA PRO A 65 14.75 -9.92 -10.02
C PRO A 65 16.13 -9.29 -10.18
N LEU A 66 16.46 -8.29 -9.38
CA LEU A 66 17.73 -7.54 -9.44
C LEU A 66 18.70 -7.90 -8.31
N SER A 67 18.35 -8.87 -7.46
CA SER A 67 19.16 -9.24 -6.28
C SER A 67 20.58 -9.72 -6.58
N SER A 68 20.84 -10.19 -7.81
CA SER A 68 22.18 -10.60 -8.27
C SER A 68 23.05 -9.46 -8.79
N ARG A 69 22.53 -8.22 -8.84
CA ARG A 69 23.32 -7.09 -9.34
C ARG A 69 24.37 -6.64 -8.34
N SER A 70 25.61 -6.54 -8.76
CA SER A 70 26.74 -6.09 -7.93
C SER A 70 26.64 -4.61 -7.49
N ASN A 71 25.90 -3.82 -8.23
CA ASN A 71 25.68 -2.39 -7.92
C ASN A 71 24.39 -2.13 -7.11
N LEU A 72 23.75 -3.16 -6.57
CA LEU A 72 22.58 -3.05 -5.69
C LEU A 72 22.91 -3.71 -4.34
N GLN A 73 22.82 -2.93 -3.28
CA GLN A 73 22.91 -3.40 -1.91
C GLN A 73 21.57 -3.16 -1.20
N ILE A 74 21.06 -4.16 -0.50
CA ILE A 74 19.79 -4.12 0.22
C ILE A 74 20.06 -4.41 1.68
N TYR A 75 19.84 -3.42 2.53
CA TYR A 75 19.93 -3.54 3.98
C TYR A 75 18.54 -3.77 4.56
N THR A 76 18.30 -4.95 5.10
CA THR A 76 17.07 -5.27 5.84
C THR A 76 17.29 -5.07 7.33
N ASN A 77 16.19 -4.89 8.09
CA ASN A 77 16.25 -4.58 9.54
C ASN A 77 17.07 -3.33 9.88
N ALA A 78 17.32 -2.49 8.90
CA ALA A 78 18.01 -1.21 9.04
C ALA A 78 16.97 -0.08 9.21
N TYR A 79 16.98 0.57 10.37
CA TYR A 79 16.06 1.66 10.69
C TYR A 79 16.74 3.00 10.50
N ALA A 80 16.37 3.76 9.46
CA ALA A 80 16.92 5.08 9.22
C ALA A 80 16.55 6.05 10.37
N LEU A 81 17.55 6.66 10.96
CA LEU A 81 17.44 7.56 12.10
C LEU A 81 17.43 9.03 11.66
N LYS A 82 18.35 9.37 10.76
CA LYS A 82 18.58 10.76 10.37
C LYS A 82 19.34 10.82 9.05
N VAL A 83 19.04 11.85 8.26
CA VAL A 83 19.87 12.29 7.14
C VAL A 83 20.82 13.37 7.62
N ASN A 84 22.12 13.20 7.41
CA ASN A 84 23.12 14.20 7.73
C ASN A 84 23.18 15.24 6.61
N ILE A 85 23.09 16.53 6.99
CA ILE A 85 23.08 17.65 6.06
C ILE A 85 24.24 18.57 6.43
N GLU A 86 25.15 18.75 5.50
CA GLU A 86 26.34 19.59 5.61
C GLU A 86 26.36 20.58 4.44
N ASP A 87 26.58 21.83 4.70
CA ASP A 87 26.62 22.91 3.71
C ASP A 87 25.42 22.92 2.74
N GLY A 88 24.22 22.61 3.28
CA GLY A 88 22.98 22.56 2.51
C GLY A 88 22.80 21.31 1.64
N ARG A 89 23.72 20.34 1.69
CA ARG A 89 23.67 19.08 0.96
C ARG A 89 23.52 17.88 1.89
N ALA A 90 22.70 16.94 1.50
CA ALA A 90 22.62 15.64 2.18
C ALA A 90 23.89 14.81 1.88
N SER A 91 24.63 14.41 2.93
CA SER A 91 25.95 13.78 2.81
C SER A 91 25.95 12.32 3.29
N ALA A 92 25.07 11.95 4.22
CA ALA A 92 25.04 10.62 4.78
C ALA A 92 23.68 10.29 5.40
N VAL A 93 23.47 9.00 5.69
CA VAL A 93 22.32 8.49 6.45
C VAL A 93 22.81 7.73 7.65
N ASP A 94 22.36 8.12 8.85
CA ASP A 94 22.53 7.34 10.06
C ASP A 94 21.37 6.35 10.19
N TYR A 95 21.68 5.10 10.46
CA TYR A 95 20.68 4.05 10.64
C TYR A 95 21.05 3.09 11.76
N LEU A 96 20.05 2.49 12.37
CA LEU A 96 20.20 1.47 13.42
C LEU A 96 20.08 0.09 12.75
N CYS A 97 21.10 -0.73 12.92
CA CYS A 97 21.15 -2.12 12.48
C CYS A 97 21.74 -2.98 13.58
N ASP A 98 21.10 -4.08 13.93
CA ASP A 98 21.55 -5.01 14.98
C ASP A 98 21.93 -4.34 16.33
N GLY A 99 21.22 -3.28 16.68
CA GLY A 99 21.45 -2.53 17.92
C GLY A 99 22.60 -1.53 17.87
N GLN A 100 23.28 -1.39 16.75
CA GLN A 100 24.36 -0.43 16.53
C GLN A 100 23.94 0.66 15.55
N ILE A 101 24.42 1.88 15.79
CA ILE A 101 24.23 3.00 14.87
C ILE A 101 25.38 3.00 13.88
N GLU A 102 25.05 2.94 12.61
CA GLU A 102 25.99 2.99 11.50
C GLU A 102 25.67 4.20 10.61
N THR A 103 26.65 4.61 9.82
CA THR A 103 26.52 5.74 8.88
C THR A 103 26.94 5.30 7.48
N ILE A 104 26.07 5.57 6.49
CA ILE A 104 26.41 5.40 5.08
C ILE A 104 26.60 6.79 4.47
N HIS A 105 27.79 7.03 3.92
CA HIS A 105 28.10 8.24 3.16
C HIS A 105 27.56 8.11 1.73
N ILE A 106 27.07 9.23 1.20
CA ILE A 106 26.38 9.30 -0.09
C ILE A 106 27.10 10.28 -1.01
N ASP A 107 27.51 9.80 -2.18
CA ASP A 107 28.11 10.65 -3.22
C ASP A 107 27.05 11.24 -4.17
N GLY A 108 25.91 10.59 -4.30
CA GLY A 108 24.80 10.95 -5.19
C GLY A 108 23.62 11.61 -4.48
N GLU A 109 22.46 10.99 -4.56
CA GLU A 109 21.20 11.49 -4.03
C GLU A 109 20.64 10.56 -2.97
N ILE A 110 19.89 11.11 -2.01
CA ILE A 110 19.10 10.36 -1.02
C ILE A 110 17.63 10.46 -1.38
N ILE A 111 17.01 9.31 -1.67
CA ILE A 111 15.58 9.21 -1.97
C ILE A 111 14.85 8.67 -0.74
N ILE A 112 13.98 9.49 -0.17
CA ILE A 112 13.17 9.11 1.00
C ILE A 112 11.81 8.59 0.54
N SER A 113 11.58 7.30 0.74
CA SER A 113 10.33 6.60 0.38
C SER A 113 9.73 5.85 1.58
N ALA A 114 9.79 6.47 2.77
CA ALA A 114 9.38 5.84 4.04
C ALA A 114 7.86 5.96 4.33
N GLY A 115 7.07 6.38 3.37
CA GLY A 115 5.62 6.56 3.48
C GLY A 115 5.21 7.91 4.05
N ALA A 116 3.90 8.16 4.06
CA ALA A 116 3.30 9.47 4.37
C ALA A 116 3.60 9.98 5.80
N ILE A 117 3.87 9.07 6.75
CA ILE A 117 4.17 9.41 8.14
C ILE A 117 5.68 9.44 8.40
N LYS A 118 6.41 8.41 7.94
CA LYS A 118 7.83 8.27 8.28
C LYS A 118 8.74 9.16 7.42
N SER A 119 8.37 9.49 6.18
CA SER A 119 9.18 10.42 5.38
C SER A 119 9.28 11.81 5.98
N PRO A 120 8.18 12.50 6.32
CA PRO A 120 8.27 13.78 7.02
C PRO A 120 8.87 13.66 8.42
N HIS A 121 8.65 12.56 9.14
CA HIS A 121 9.30 12.32 10.43
C HIS A 121 10.83 12.27 10.30
N LEU A 122 11.35 11.54 9.31
CA LEU A 122 12.79 11.47 9.04
C LEU A 122 13.36 12.85 8.68
N LEU A 123 12.65 13.64 7.87
CA LEU A 123 13.04 15.02 7.55
C LEU A 123 13.12 15.90 8.80
N LEU A 124 12.11 15.85 9.68
CA LEU A 124 12.11 16.59 10.93
C LEU A 124 13.31 16.20 11.81
N LEU A 125 13.57 14.91 12.01
CA LEU A 125 14.73 14.41 12.75
C LEU A 125 16.06 14.85 12.14
N SER A 126 16.07 15.12 10.84
CA SER A 126 17.24 15.61 10.10
C SER A 126 17.41 17.14 10.14
N GLY A 127 16.52 17.85 10.83
CA GLY A 127 16.56 19.31 10.92
C GLY A 127 15.91 20.03 9.73
N VAL A 128 15.07 19.34 8.95
CA VAL A 128 14.31 19.90 7.84
C VAL A 128 12.85 20.00 8.23
N GLY A 129 12.34 21.22 8.45
CA GLY A 129 10.96 21.38 8.89
C GLY A 129 10.62 22.79 9.37
N PRO A 130 9.43 22.95 10.00
CA PRO A 130 9.05 24.22 10.63
C PRO A 130 10.00 24.57 11.78
N GLU A 131 10.57 25.74 11.71
CA GLU A 131 11.62 26.20 12.67
C GLU A 131 11.17 26.08 14.14
N ASN A 132 9.96 26.54 14.45
CA ASN A 132 9.43 26.50 15.82
C ASN A 132 9.26 25.06 16.33
N GLU A 133 8.87 24.12 15.47
CA GLU A 133 8.72 22.71 15.84
C GLU A 133 10.07 22.06 16.10
N LEU A 134 11.05 22.30 15.24
CA LEU A 134 12.42 21.79 15.42
C LEU A 134 13.05 22.33 16.71
N LYS A 135 12.94 23.64 16.98
CA LYS A 135 13.45 24.25 18.20
C LYS A 135 12.80 23.71 19.47
N LYS A 136 11.48 23.45 19.45
CA LYS A 136 10.75 22.86 20.57
C LYS A 136 11.30 21.49 20.99
N HIS A 137 11.82 20.73 20.03
CA HIS A 137 12.42 19.40 20.25
C HIS A 137 13.95 19.42 20.34
N ASN A 138 14.58 20.60 20.44
CA ASN A 138 16.02 20.77 20.46
C ASN A 138 16.73 20.17 19.25
N ILE A 139 16.07 20.17 18.09
CA ILE A 139 16.66 19.71 16.83
C ILE A 139 17.27 20.91 16.11
N PRO A 140 18.59 20.87 15.78
CA PRO A 140 19.24 21.93 15.02
C PRO A 140 18.56 22.15 13.67
N VAL A 141 18.17 23.40 13.38
CA VAL A 141 17.54 23.74 12.11
C VAL A 141 18.59 23.73 10.99
N LYS A 142 18.44 22.84 10.04
CA LYS A 142 19.28 22.75 8.83
C LYS A 142 18.62 23.45 7.64
N VAL A 143 17.31 23.19 7.46
CA VAL A 143 16.51 23.80 6.39
C VAL A 143 15.13 24.15 6.94
N VAL A 144 14.73 25.41 6.80
CA VAL A 144 13.37 25.83 7.16
C VAL A 144 12.40 25.40 6.06
N SER A 145 11.48 24.49 6.40
CA SER A 145 10.44 24.00 5.52
C SER A 145 9.09 23.93 6.23
N PRO A 146 8.27 24.98 6.13
CA PRO A 146 7.07 25.14 6.98
C PRO A 146 6.00 24.06 6.77
N LYS A 147 6.00 23.37 5.63
CA LYS A 147 4.98 22.37 5.26
C LYS A 147 5.33 20.93 5.65
N VAL A 148 6.58 20.65 6.00
CA VAL A 148 7.01 19.30 6.41
C VAL A 148 6.26 18.88 7.68
N GLY A 149 5.64 17.71 7.66
CA GLY A 149 4.82 17.19 8.75
C GLY A 149 3.45 17.85 8.89
N LYS A 150 3.04 18.68 7.95
CA LYS A 150 1.71 19.32 7.89
C LYS A 150 0.89 18.73 6.74
N THR A 151 -0.40 19.02 6.74
CA THR A 151 -1.33 18.70 5.63
C THR A 151 -1.37 17.22 5.25
N LEU A 152 -1.34 16.32 6.24
CA LEU A 152 -1.61 14.91 5.99
C LEU A 152 -3.04 14.76 5.46
N GLN A 153 -3.17 14.13 4.29
CA GLN A 153 -4.45 13.85 3.65
C GLN A 153 -4.65 12.34 3.56
N ASN A 154 -5.88 11.91 3.71
CA ASN A 154 -6.28 10.53 3.53
C ASN A 154 -7.69 10.47 2.94
N HIS A 155 -8.00 9.36 2.28
CA HIS A 155 -9.35 9.13 1.75
C HIS A 155 -10.36 9.02 2.89
N VAL A 156 -11.51 9.70 2.72
CA VAL A 156 -12.67 9.48 3.58
C VAL A 156 -13.37 8.22 3.07
N CYS A 157 -13.43 7.20 3.91
CA CYS A 157 -14.09 5.93 3.59
C CYS A 157 -15.26 5.68 4.53
N TYR A 158 -16.45 5.47 3.98
CA TYR A 158 -17.58 4.91 4.70
C TYR A 158 -17.64 3.40 4.45
N ARG A 159 -17.69 2.62 5.52
CA ARG A 159 -17.74 1.14 5.44
C ARG A 159 -18.98 0.63 6.16
N PRO A 160 -20.13 0.55 5.48
CA PRO A 160 -21.33 -0.03 6.08
C PRO A 160 -21.11 -1.50 6.36
N GLN A 161 -21.59 -1.95 7.51
CA GLN A 161 -21.49 -3.35 7.92
C GLN A 161 -22.91 -3.89 8.15
N TYR A 162 -23.18 -5.04 7.55
CA TYR A 162 -24.47 -5.70 7.67
C TYR A 162 -24.28 -7.14 8.16
N LEU A 163 -25.25 -7.61 8.94
CA LEU A 163 -25.34 -9.02 9.31
C LEU A 163 -26.05 -9.78 8.21
N CYS A 164 -25.44 -10.87 7.74
CA CYS A 164 -26.05 -11.75 6.76
C CYS A 164 -26.78 -12.89 7.48
N SER A 165 -28.04 -13.13 7.12
CA SER A 165 -28.80 -14.28 7.62
C SER A 165 -28.38 -15.60 6.96
N ALA A 166 -27.78 -15.55 5.78
CA ALA A 166 -27.26 -16.69 5.04
C ALA A 166 -25.72 -16.70 5.03
N PRO A 167 -25.05 -17.85 4.87
CA PRO A 167 -23.59 -17.97 4.84
C PRO A 167 -22.99 -17.56 3.50
N VAL A 168 -23.32 -16.37 3.00
CA VAL A 168 -22.91 -15.85 1.69
C VAL A 168 -21.65 -14.98 1.74
N SER A 169 -21.20 -14.61 2.95
CA SER A 169 -20.02 -13.76 3.14
C SER A 169 -18.74 -14.56 3.37
N ALA A 170 -17.59 -13.92 3.22
CA ALA A 170 -16.29 -14.53 3.50
C ALA A 170 -16.09 -14.94 4.97
N SER A 171 -16.94 -14.47 5.90
CA SER A 171 -16.88 -14.85 7.32
C SER A 171 -17.10 -16.35 7.54
N LYS A 172 -17.71 -17.07 6.58
CA LYS A 172 -17.82 -18.53 6.62
C LYS A 172 -16.44 -19.22 6.77
N HIS A 173 -15.37 -18.61 6.24
CA HIS A 173 -14.00 -19.15 6.30
C HIS A 173 -13.31 -18.88 7.65
N LEU A 174 -13.86 -18.02 8.49
CA LEU A 174 -13.32 -17.78 9.85
C LEU A 174 -13.60 -18.94 10.81
N LYS A 175 -14.52 -19.85 10.47
CA LYS A 175 -14.72 -21.09 11.25
C LYS A 175 -13.49 -21.99 11.10
N PRO A 176 -12.91 -22.50 12.21
CA PRO A 176 -11.63 -23.23 12.17
C PRO A 176 -11.59 -24.35 11.13
N TRP A 177 -12.65 -25.14 11.01
CA TRP A 177 -12.72 -26.25 10.07
C TRP A 177 -12.73 -25.80 8.60
N ASN A 178 -13.43 -24.72 8.30
CA ASN A 178 -13.45 -24.16 6.96
C ASN A 178 -12.11 -23.49 6.60
N ALA A 179 -11.42 -22.90 7.57
CA ALA A 179 -10.08 -22.35 7.39
C ALA A 179 -9.06 -23.45 7.04
N VAL A 180 -9.12 -24.60 7.72
CA VAL A 180 -8.27 -25.76 7.41
C VAL A 180 -8.57 -26.26 5.99
N LYS A 181 -9.84 -26.45 5.64
CA LYS A 181 -10.25 -26.87 4.28
C LYS A 181 -9.74 -25.89 3.22
N ALA A 182 -9.93 -24.59 3.41
CA ALA A 182 -9.47 -23.58 2.50
C ALA A 182 -7.94 -23.54 2.37
N GLY A 183 -7.20 -23.85 3.47
CA GLY A 183 -5.75 -24.02 3.45
C GLY A 183 -5.30 -25.19 2.60
N PHE A 184 -5.95 -26.34 2.72
CA PHE A 184 -5.71 -27.51 1.87
C PHE A 184 -6.00 -27.21 0.40
N GLU A 185 -7.14 -26.62 0.09
CA GLU A 185 -7.50 -26.21 -1.27
C GLU A 185 -6.48 -25.23 -1.86
N TYR A 186 -5.95 -24.32 -1.04
CA TYR A 186 -4.89 -23.40 -1.46
C TYR A 186 -3.60 -24.14 -1.85
N LEU A 187 -3.19 -25.14 -1.05
CA LEU A 187 -1.95 -25.88 -1.28
C LEU A 187 -2.02 -26.79 -2.53
N PHE A 188 -3.18 -27.41 -2.77
CA PHE A 188 -3.30 -28.42 -3.83
C PHE A 188 -3.86 -27.87 -5.15
N ASN A 189 -4.82 -26.97 -5.10
CA ASN A 189 -5.49 -26.46 -6.32
C ASN A 189 -5.06 -25.03 -6.69
N GLY A 190 -4.32 -24.36 -5.82
CA GLY A 190 -3.86 -23.02 -6.08
C GLY A 190 -4.96 -21.96 -6.29
N ASN A 191 -6.22 -22.30 -6.19
CA ASN A 191 -7.36 -21.47 -6.57
C ASN A 191 -8.43 -21.44 -5.48
N THR A 192 -8.23 -20.60 -4.46
CA THR A 192 -9.19 -20.44 -3.36
C THR A 192 -9.78 -19.04 -3.32
N GLU A 193 -10.97 -18.91 -2.73
CA GLU A 193 -11.62 -17.63 -2.41
C GLU A 193 -10.70 -16.71 -1.56
N LEU A 194 -9.74 -17.29 -0.84
CA LEU A 194 -8.74 -16.57 -0.03
C LEU A 194 -7.70 -15.80 -0.85
N LYS A 195 -7.53 -16.12 -2.13
CA LYS A 195 -6.60 -15.41 -3.03
C LYS A 195 -7.13 -14.06 -3.50
N THR A 196 -8.39 -13.80 -3.28
CA THR A 196 -9.05 -12.59 -3.76
C THR A 196 -9.16 -11.60 -2.61
N ALA A 197 -8.76 -10.35 -2.86
CA ALA A 197 -8.97 -9.29 -1.90
C ALA A 197 -10.47 -9.14 -1.62
N LEU A 198 -10.82 -8.97 -0.36
CA LEU A 198 -12.20 -8.84 0.14
C LEU A 198 -12.92 -7.56 -0.35
N VAL A 199 -12.29 -6.76 -1.18
CA VAL A 199 -12.88 -5.53 -1.74
C VAL A 199 -13.49 -5.84 -3.09
N ILE A 200 -14.79 -5.67 -3.16
CA ILE A 200 -15.62 -6.32 -4.14
C ILE A 200 -16.12 -5.36 -5.21
N ALA A 201 -16.51 -4.18 -4.83
CA ALA A 201 -16.99 -3.17 -5.76
C ALA A 201 -16.93 -1.79 -5.12
N THR A 202 -16.71 -0.78 -5.92
CA THR A 202 -16.92 0.62 -5.54
C THR A 202 -17.87 1.31 -6.48
N LEU A 203 -18.57 2.25 -5.91
CA LEU A 203 -19.24 3.30 -6.64
C LEU A 203 -18.29 4.51 -6.68
N SER A 204 -17.94 4.94 -7.86
CA SER A 204 -17.39 6.28 -8.07
C SER A 204 -18.54 7.20 -8.44
N ILE A 205 -18.79 8.22 -7.64
CA ILE A 205 -19.82 9.24 -7.90
C ILE A 205 -19.09 10.55 -8.17
N ASN A 206 -19.35 11.16 -9.31
CA ASN A 206 -19.01 12.55 -9.52
C ASN A 206 -19.92 13.41 -8.63
N GLY A 207 -19.36 13.95 -7.57
CA GLY A 207 -20.01 15.06 -6.90
C GLY A 207 -19.95 16.28 -7.81
N ASP A 208 -21.09 16.86 -8.12
CA ASP A 208 -21.13 18.20 -8.70
C ASP A 208 -20.36 19.13 -7.77
N GLN A 209 -19.33 19.80 -8.32
CA GLN A 209 -18.55 20.82 -7.64
C GLN A 209 -19.34 22.12 -7.59
#